data_446f7dca610552204057bb7150b26331
#
_entry.id   446f7dca610552204057bb7150b26331
#
_cell.length_a   1.000
_cell.length_b   1.000
_cell.length_c   1.000
_cell.angle_alpha   90.00
_cell.angle_beta   90.00
_cell.angle_gamma   90.00
#
_symmetry.space_group_name_H-M   'P 1'
#
loop_
_entity.id
_entity.type
_entity.pdbx_description
1 polymer ?
#
loop_
_entity_poly.entity_id
_entity_poly.type
_entity_poly.pdbx_seq_one_letter_code
_entity_poly.pdbx_strand_id
1 'polypeptide(L)'
;MSRIVPAIHESNSWRMATIGGALTGRGEITLTEYSRLRIRAEWEQIPLFLRLVQKLLKVGKHSLVLEPPEIHPICPSKTLKARLVVIKGFKEPEPFIGAVKYHLQKQGIENCEAYVPNNASGESDRKIIKVHQHKVVGFGVVVTGLNALDSIALQINGCGGKGKMGCGFFSPVSSLDLQKNEGDKEQEFSNA
;
A
#
# COMPACT_ATOMS: atom_id res chain seq x y z
N MET A 1 -8.35 -16.90 0.96
CA MET A 1 -9.13 -16.34 -0.19
C MET A 1 -9.12 -17.30 -1.38
N SER A 2 -7.98 -17.69 -1.92
CA SER A 2 -7.88 -18.54 -3.11
C SER A 2 -8.53 -19.92 -3.01
N ARG A 3 -8.65 -20.51 -1.82
CA ARG A 3 -9.38 -21.78 -1.62
C ARG A 3 -10.90 -21.63 -1.71
N ILE A 4 -11.43 -20.45 -1.44
CA ILE A 4 -12.88 -20.16 -1.48
C ILE A 4 -13.29 -19.69 -2.89
N VAL A 5 -12.44 -18.89 -3.54
CA VAL A 5 -12.65 -18.40 -4.91
C VAL A 5 -11.34 -18.56 -5.69
N PRO A 6 -11.11 -19.72 -6.33
CA PRO A 6 -9.87 -20.01 -7.08
C PRO A 6 -9.57 -18.98 -8.18
N ALA A 7 -10.57 -18.50 -8.89
CA ALA A 7 -10.44 -17.51 -9.97
C ALA A 7 -9.75 -16.21 -9.53
N ILE A 8 -9.81 -15.84 -8.25
CA ILE A 8 -9.05 -14.68 -7.72
C ILE A 8 -7.54 -14.90 -7.85
N HIS A 9 -7.08 -16.15 -7.81
CA HIS A 9 -5.65 -16.45 -7.87
C HIS A 9 -5.10 -16.36 -9.30
N GLU A 10 -5.92 -16.67 -10.28
CA GLU A 10 -5.55 -16.72 -11.70
C GLU A 10 -5.43 -15.31 -12.30
N SER A 11 -6.26 -14.38 -11.87
CA SER A 11 -6.17 -12.99 -12.32
C SER A 11 -4.98 -12.25 -11.72
N ASN A 12 -4.28 -11.47 -12.54
CA ASN A 12 -3.16 -10.61 -12.13
C ASN A 12 -3.52 -9.12 -12.05
N SER A 13 -4.75 -8.74 -12.41
CA SER A 13 -5.20 -7.37 -12.53
C SER A 13 -5.84 -6.80 -11.26
N TRP A 14 -5.50 -7.35 -10.09
CA TRP A 14 -5.95 -6.80 -8.81
C TRP A 14 -4.82 -6.64 -7.81
N ARG A 15 -4.99 -5.72 -6.89
CA ARG A 15 -4.08 -5.44 -5.78
C ARG A 15 -4.84 -5.33 -4.47
N MET A 16 -4.17 -5.60 -3.38
CA MET A 16 -4.72 -5.35 -2.05
C MET A 16 -3.82 -4.43 -1.24
N ALA A 17 -4.41 -3.65 -0.36
CA ALA A 17 -3.66 -2.92 0.65
C ALA A 17 -3.31 -3.82 1.83
N THR A 18 -2.29 -3.43 2.59
CA THR A 18 -2.07 -3.98 3.93
C THR A 18 -3.22 -3.57 4.84
N ILE A 19 -3.74 -4.52 5.63
CA ILE A 19 -4.77 -4.21 6.62
C ILE A 19 -4.12 -3.45 7.79
N GLY A 20 -4.72 -2.32 8.17
CA GLY A 20 -4.35 -1.57 9.37
C GLY A 20 -4.98 -2.18 10.61
N GLY A 21 -4.37 -1.93 11.77
CA GLY A 21 -4.87 -2.34 13.08
C GLY A 21 -3.92 -1.87 14.18
N ALA A 22 -4.28 -2.10 15.43
CA ALA A 22 -3.43 -1.80 16.57
C ALA A 22 -2.27 -2.81 16.67
N LEU A 23 -1.04 -2.32 16.79
CA LEU A 23 0.15 -3.17 16.93
C LEU A 23 0.21 -3.78 18.33
N THR A 24 0.43 -5.09 18.42
CA THR A 24 0.54 -5.82 19.68
C THR A 24 1.97 -5.98 20.18
N GLY A 25 2.98 -5.48 19.45
CA GLY A 25 4.41 -5.63 19.75
C GLY A 25 5.02 -7.00 19.39
N ARG A 26 4.19 -7.97 18.98
CA ARG A 26 4.64 -9.33 18.62
C ARG A 26 4.60 -9.62 17.11
N GLY A 27 4.53 -8.57 16.29
CA GLY A 27 4.35 -8.70 14.82
C GLY A 27 2.93 -9.08 14.40
N GLU A 28 1.98 -9.08 15.33
CA GLU A 28 0.56 -9.25 15.11
C GLU A 28 -0.15 -7.90 15.21
N ILE A 29 -1.30 -7.79 14.56
CA ILE A 29 -2.19 -6.62 14.69
C ILE A 29 -3.53 -7.09 15.26
N THR A 30 -4.09 -6.30 16.17
CA THR A 30 -5.49 -6.44 16.59
C THR A 30 -6.34 -5.62 15.62
N LEU A 31 -7.33 -6.27 15.02
CA LEU A 31 -8.30 -5.58 14.18
C LEU A 31 -9.20 -4.69 15.05
N THR A 32 -9.50 -3.50 14.55
CA THR A 32 -10.41 -2.53 15.17
C THR A 32 -11.61 -2.30 14.25
N GLU A 33 -12.59 -1.56 14.70
CA GLU A 33 -13.73 -1.13 13.87
C GLU A 33 -13.33 -0.33 12.62
N TYR A 34 -12.13 0.26 12.63
CA TYR A 34 -11.54 0.99 11.48
C TYR A 34 -10.69 0.10 10.56
N SER A 35 -10.49 -1.17 10.92
CA SER A 35 -9.71 -2.08 10.07
C SER A 35 -10.46 -2.39 8.79
N ARG A 36 -9.82 -2.18 7.64
CA ARG A 36 -10.43 -2.40 6.32
C ARG A 36 -9.52 -3.24 5.45
N LEU A 37 -10.09 -4.25 4.81
CA LEU A 37 -9.47 -4.93 3.68
C LEU A 37 -9.81 -4.13 2.42
N ARG A 38 -8.83 -3.44 1.85
CA ARG A 38 -9.01 -2.70 0.60
C ARG A 38 -8.47 -3.51 -0.56
N ILE A 39 -9.31 -3.70 -1.57
CA ILE A 39 -8.95 -4.39 -2.82
C ILE A 39 -9.24 -3.43 -3.97
N ARG A 40 -8.31 -3.36 -4.89
CA ARG A 40 -8.47 -2.64 -6.15
C ARG A 40 -8.42 -3.65 -7.27
N ALA A 41 -9.44 -3.65 -8.11
CA ALA A 41 -9.62 -4.58 -9.20
C ALA A 41 -10.37 -3.91 -10.34
N GLU A 42 -10.28 -4.48 -11.51
CA GLU A 42 -11.17 -4.15 -12.62
C GLU A 42 -12.61 -4.47 -12.23
N TRP A 43 -13.53 -3.70 -12.79
CA TRP A 43 -14.94 -3.78 -12.38
C TRP A 43 -15.54 -5.17 -12.65
N GLU A 44 -15.13 -5.85 -13.71
CA GLU A 44 -15.54 -7.20 -14.07
C GLU A 44 -15.13 -8.26 -13.02
N GLN A 45 -14.13 -7.93 -12.20
CA GLN A 45 -13.63 -8.84 -11.16
C GLN A 45 -14.30 -8.63 -9.81
N ILE A 46 -15.00 -7.51 -9.61
CA ILE A 46 -15.69 -7.20 -8.35
C ILE A 46 -16.60 -8.35 -7.89
N PRO A 47 -17.41 -8.99 -8.77
CA PRO A 47 -18.25 -10.10 -8.36
C PRO A 47 -17.48 -11.28 -7.75
N LEU A 48 -16.21 -11.49 -8.13
CA LEU A 48 -15.38 -12.55 -7.55
C LEU A 48 -15.06 -12.27 -6.07
N PHE A 49 -14.84 -11.02 -5.72
CA PHE A 49 -14.55 -10.60 -4.34
C PHE A 49 -15.81 -10.59 -3.48
N LEU A 50 -16.97 -10.28 -4.05
CA LEU A 50 -18.25 -10.34 -3.33
C LEU A 50 -18.57 -11.76 -2.82
N ARG A 51 -18.07 -12.81 -3.48
CA ARG A 51 -18.19 -14.19 -3.00
C ARG A 51 -17.47 -14.48 -1.69
N LEU A 52 -16.58 -13.58 -1.25
CA LEU A 52 -15.87 -13.70 0.03
C LEU A 52 -16.68 -13.12 1.19
N VAL A 53 -17.71 -12.32 0.91
CA VAL A 53 -18.55 -11.68 1.93
C VAL A 53 -19.28 -12.74 2.74
N GLN A 54 -19.32 -12.56 4.06
CA GLN A 54 -19.92 -13.49 5.04
C GLN A 54 -19.32 -14.92 5.01
N LYS A 55 -18.15 -15.10 4.38
CA LYS A 55 -17.41 -16.37 4.44
C LYS A 55 -16.37 -16.32 5.55
N LEU A 56 -16.23 -17.47 6.23
CA LEU A 56 -15.17 -17.65 7.23
C LEU A 56 -13.82 -17.78 6.52
N LEU A 57 -12.97 -16.77 6.65
CA LEU A 57 -11.62 -16.76 6.10
C LEU A 57 -10.61 -17.15 7.19
N LYS A 58 -9.73 -18.10 6.89
CA LYS A 58 -8.61 -18.45 7.76
C LYS A 58 -7.35 -17.66 7.38
N VAL A 59 -6.76 -16.96 8.34
CA VAL A 59 -5.50 -16.23 8.22
C VAL A 59 -4.55 -16.71 9.32
N GLY A 60 -3.63 -17.61 8.96
CA GLY A 60 -2.82 -18.32 9.96
C GLY A 60 -3.71 -19.12 10.89
N LYS A 61 -3.57 -18.89 12.21
CA LYS A 61 -4.38 -19.51 13.28
C LYS A 61 -5.72 -18.80 13.54
N HIS A 62 -5.93 -17.64 12.95
CA HIS A 62 -7.11 -16.81 13.19
C HIS A 62 -8.17 -17.01 12.10
N SER A 63 -9.41 -16.73 12.47
CA SER A 63 -10.55 -16.71 11.55
C SER A 63 -11.18 -15.32 11.56
N LEU A 64 -11.62 -14.88 10.40
CA LEU A 64 -12.33 -13.61 10.24
C LEU A 64 -13.46 -13.77 9.22
N VAL A 65 -14.44 -12.91 9.31
CA VAL A 65 -15.55 -12.79 8.37
C VAL A 65 -15.48 -11.40 7.76
N LEU A 66 -15.70 -11.31 6.44
CA LEU A 66 -15.78 -10.02 5.76
C LEU A 66 -17.23 -9.55 5.75
N GLU A 67 -17.43 -8.32 6.15
CA GLU A 67 -18.71 -7.63 6.04
C GLU A 67 -18.99 -7.19 4.59
N PRO A 68 -20.20 -6.79 4.25
CA PRO A 68 -20.51 -6.22 2.94
C PRO A 68 -19.58 -5.06 2.61
N PRO A 69 -19.02 -5.02 1.39
CA PRO A 69 -18.07 -3.98 1.02
C PRO A 69 -18.76 -2.70 0.57
N GLU A 70 -18.06 -1.60 0.74
CA GLU A 70 -18.32 -0.35 0.03
C GLU A 70 -17.50 -0.31 -1.26
N ILE A 71 -18.12 0.07 -2.37
CA ILE A 71 -17.46 0.18 -3.67
C ILE A 71 -17.27 1.66 -3.99
N HIS A 72 -16.01 2.05 -4.18
CA HIS A 72 -15.64 3.43 -4.49
C HIS A 72 -14.89 3.49 -5.82
N PRO A 73 -15.17 4.48 -6.69
CA PRO A 73 -14.35 4.75 -7.85
C PRO A 73 -12.96 5.22 -7.43
N ILE A 74 -11.97 5.00 -8.31
CA ILE A 74 -10.64 5.59 -8.13
C ILE A 74 -10.73 7.07 -8.49
N CYS A 75 -10.34 7.93 -7.54
CA CYS A 75 -10.27 9.38 -7.74
C CYS A 75 -8.80 9.81 -7.87
N PRO A 76 -8.48 10.76 -8.78
CA PRO A 76 -7.13 11.28 -8.92
C PRO A 76 -6.75 12.12 -7.69
N SER A 77 -5.45 12.12 -7.38
CA SER A 77 -4.86 12.93 -6.31
C SER A 77 -3.45 13.35 -6.72
N LYS A 78 -3.06 14.59 -6.41
CA LYS A 78 -1.71 15.10 -6.67
C LYS A 78 -0.63 14.38 -5.88
N THR A 79 -1.00 13.79 -4.73
CA THR A 79 -0.08 13.07 -3.85
C THR A 79 -0.66 11.70 -3.50
N LEU A 80 0.13 10.69 -3.74
CA LEU A 80 -0.18 9.30 -3.42
C LEU A 80 0.89 8.72 -2.48
N LYS A 81 0.46 7.86 -1.55
CA LYS A 81 1.34 7.15 -0.62
C LYS A 81 1.10 5.65 -0.71
N ALA A 82 2.17 4.89 -0.75
CA ALA A 82 2.16 3.44 -0.52
C ALA A 82 2.84 3.16 0.81
N ARG A 83 2.17 2.39 1.68
CA ARG A 83 2.74 1.99 2.97
C ARG A 83 3.99 1.14 2.82
N LEU A 84 4.05 0.33 1.78
CA LEU A 84 5.15 -0.58 1.51
C LEU A 84 5.28 -0.82 0.01
N VAL A 85 6.43 -0.52 -0.54
CA VAL A 85 6.83 -0.91 -1.89
C VAL A 85 8.04 -1.85 -1.78
N VAL A 86 8.03 -2.92 -2.56
CA VAL A 86 9.11 -3.91 -2.59
C VAL A 86 9.64 -4.02 -4.00
N ILE A 87 10.94 -3.77 -4.17
CA ILE A 87 11.65 -3.98 -5.43
C ILE A 87 12.81 -4.95 -5.15
N LYS A 88 12.88 -6.04 -5.89
CA LYS A 88 13.90 -7.09 -5.69
C LYS A 88 15.29 -6.52 -5.92
N GLY A 89 16.20 -6.78 -4.98
CA GLY A 89 17.60 -6.34 -5.08
C GLY A 89 17.91 -5.01 -4.38
N PHE A 90 16.92 -4.19 -4.10
CA PHE A 90 17.09 -2.87 -3.50
C PHE A 90 16.73 -2.88 -2.02
N LYS A 91 17.73 -2.71 -1.16
CA LYS A 91 17.60 -2.76 0.30
C LYS A 91 17.96 -1.45 1.00
N GLU A 92 18.57 -0.51 0.28
CA GLU A 92 18.98 0.81 0.76
C GLU A 92 18.13 1.91 0.11
N PRO A 93 17.83 3.02 0.82
CA PRO A 93 16.85 4.03 0.38
C PRO A 93 17.20 4.70 -0.95
N GLU A 94 18.44 5.14 -1.15
CA GLU A 94 18.85 5.90 -2.33
C GLU A 94 18.74 5.07 -3.62
N PRO A 95 19.36 3.86 -3.73
CA PRO A 95 19.20 3.04 -4.93
C PRO A 95 17.76 2.53 -5.08
N PHE A 96 17.01 2.36 -3.97
CA PHE A 96 15.61 1.96 -4.03
C PHE A 96 14.75 3.05 -4.68
N ILE A 97 14.92 4.34 -4.32
CA ILE A 97 14.14 5.41 -4.92
C ILE A 97 14.46 5.60 -6.39
N GLY A 98 15.71 5.38 -6.80
CA GLY A 98 16.10 5.31 -8.21
C GLY A 98 15.34 4.23 -8.98
N ALA A 99 15.19 3.04 -8.38
CA ALA A 99 14.42 1.97 -8.97
C ALA A 99 12.90 2.30 -9.00
N VAL A 100 12.36 2.98 -8.00
CA VAL A 100 10.97 3.46 -8.02
C VAL A 100 10.76 4.42 -9.19
N LYS A 101 11.61 5.43 -9.34
CA LYS A 101 11.54 6.40 -10.45
C LYS A 101 11.58 5.70 -11.81
N TYR A 102 12.46 4.73 -11.98
CA TYR A 102 12.52 3.91 -13.19
C TYR A 102 11.21 3.15 -13.45
N HIS A 103 10.58 2.58 -12.42
CA HIS A 103 9.28 1.92 -12.54
C HIS A 103 8.15 2.90 -12.92
N LEU A 104 8.19 4.14 -12.43
CA LEU A 104 7.25 5.20 -12.80
C LEU A 104 7.43 5.61 -14.26
N GLN A 105 8.67 5.85 -14.70
CA GLN A 105 8.97 6.18 -16.09
C GLN A 105 8.50 5.10 -17.07
N LYS A 106 8.68 3.82 -16.71
CA LYS A 106 8.15 2.71 -17.53
C LYS A 106 6.61 2.71 -17.66
N GLN A 107 5.91 3.41 -16.79
CA GLN A 107 4.46 3.61 -16.86
C GLN A 107 4.09 4.92 -17.56
N GLY A 108 5.06 5.69 -18.08
CA GLY A 108 4.88 7.00 -18.68
C GLY A 108 4.66 8.12 -17.66
N ILE A 109 4.98 7.87 -16.36
CA ILE A 109 4.83 8.85 -15.28
C ILE A 109 6.20 9.51 -15.08
N GLU A 110 6.39 10.71 -15.62
CA GLU A 110 7.70 11.36 -15.66
C GLU A 110 7.76 12.65 -14.80
N ASN A 111 6.69 13.44 -14.83
CA ASN A 111 6.64 14.75 -14.18
C ASN A 111 6.13 14.66 -12.74
N CYS A 112 6.85 13.88 -11.89
CA CYS A 112 6.51 13.69 -10.50
C CYS A 112 7.77 13.56 -9.65
N GLU A 113 7.63 13.83 -8.36
CA GLU A 113 8.64 13.55 -7.36
C GLU A 113 8.28 12.29 -6.59
N ALA A 114 9.29 11.44 -6.34
CA ALA A 114 9.12 10.25 -5.52
C ALA A 114 10.21 10.21 -4.44
N TYR A 115 9.81 9.91 -3.21
CA TYR A 115 10.73 9.81 -2.08
C TYR A 115 10.27 8.76 -1.06
N VAL A 116 11.22 8.32 -0.22
CA VAL A 116 10.95 7.51 0.96
C VAL A 116 10.73 8.50 2.13
N PRO A 117 9.55 8.53 2.76
CA PRO A 117 9.33 9.39 3.92
C PRO A 117 10.14 8.89 5.11
N ASN A 118 10.37 9.77 6.08
CA ASN A 118 10.90 9.37 7.36
C ASN A 118 9.81 8.71 8.24
N ASN A 119 10.24 7.81 9.09
CA ASN A 119 9.41 7.25 10.16
C ASN A 119 9.38 8.22 11.37
N ALA A 120 8.66 7.85 12.43
CA ALA A 120 8.57 8.65 13.66
C ALA A 120 9.92 8.86 14.39
N SER A 121 10.96 8.10 14.04
CA SER A 121 12.32 8.25 14.59
C SER A 121 13.25 9.08 13.69
N GLY A 122 12.73 9.74 12.64
CA GLY A 122 13.52 10.49 11.68
C GLY A 122 14.31 9.67 10.67
N GLU A 123 14.24 8.33 10.73
CA GLU A 123 14.91 7.44 9.78
C GLU A 123 14.02 7.12 8.58
N SER A 124 14.64 6.71 7.47
CA SER A 124 13.89 6.24 6.30
C SER A 124 12.85 5.18 6.67
N ASP A 125 11.62 5.32 6.18
CA ASP A 125 10.49 4.42 6.46
C ASP A 125 10.71 3.02 5.87
N ARG A 126 11.73 2.34 6.39
CA ARG A 126 12.12 0.98 6.03
C ARG A 126 11.28 -0.04 6.77
N LYS A 127 10.77 -1.01 6.04
CA LYS A 127 9.94 -2.08 6.59
C LYS A 127 10.48 -3.45 6.17
N ILE A 128 10.38 -4.40 7.10
CA ILE A 128 10.72 -5.80 6.84
C ILE A 128 9.46 -6.62 7.03
N ILE A 129 9.04 -7.32 5.99
CA ILE A 129 7.95 -8.28 6.07
C ILE A 129 8.47 -9.69 5.92
N LYS A 130 7.83 -10.64 6.57
CA LYS A 130 8.11 -12.07 6.42
C LYS A 130 7.10 -12.67 5.44
N VAL A 131 7.59 -13.20 4.34
CA VAL A 131 6.79 -13.92 3.34
C VAL A 131 7.29 -15.36 3.32
N HIS A 132 6.50 -16.28 3.84
CA HIS A 132 6.92 -17.65 4.16
C HIS A 132 8.17 -17.65 5.07
N GLN A 133 9.28 -18.23 4.61
CA GLN A 133 10.56 -18.30 5.31
C GLN A 133 11.49 -17.11 5.03
N HIS A 134 11.12 -16.19 4.09
CA HIS A 134 12.01 -15.15 3.62
C HIS A 134 11.66 -13.80 4.22
N LYS A 135 12.69 -13.08 4.68
CA LYS A 135 12.59 -11.65 5.01
C LYS A 135 12.64 -10.84 3.72
N VAL A 136 11.68 -9.98 3.53
CA VAL A 136 11.58 -9.07 2.38
C VAL A 136 11.65 -7.64 2.90
N VAL A 137 12.61 -6.89 2.39
CA VAL A 137 12.82 -5.47 2.69
C VAL A 137 12.03 -4.65 1.68
N GLY A 138 11.42 -3.59 2.13
CA GLY A 138 10.78 -2.56 1.33
C GLY A 138 10.67 -1.25 2.10
N PHE A 139 10.13 -0.24 1.46
CA PHE A 139 10.02 1.10 2.01
C PHE A 139 8.63 1.68 1.81
N GLY A 140 8.22 2.59 2.68
CA GLY A 140 7.17 3.52 2.38
C GLY A 140 7.58 4.40 1.19
N VAL A 141 6.64 4.76 0.34
CA VAL A 141 6.89 5.65 -0.80
C VAL A 141 5.79 6.68 -0.90
N VAL A 142 6.18 7.93 -1.10
CA VAL A 142 5.30 9.04 -1.44
C VAL A 142 5.66 9.51 -2.85
N VAL A 143 4.63 9.76 -3.66
CA VAL A 143 4.77 10.34 -5.01
C VAL A 143 3.90 11.59 -5.06
N THR A 144 4.50 12.73 -5.45
CA THR A 144 3.86 14.04 -5.50
C THR A 144 3.95 14.65 -6.90
N GLY A 145 3.14 15.67 -7.16
CA GLY A 145 3.15 16.38 -8.46
C GLY A 145 2.41 15.63 -9.57
N LEU A 146 1.64 14.59 -9.23
CA LEU A 146 0.92 13.80 -10.22
C LEU A 146 -0.22 14.61 -10.88
N ASN A 147 -0.34 14.49 -12.19
CA ASN A 147 -1.55 14.86 -12.90
C ASN A 147 -2.65 13.80 -12.72
N ALA A 148 -3.85 14.05 -13.22
CA ALA A 148 -4.99 13.16 -13.01
C ALA A 148 -4.79 11.77 -13.64
N LEU A 149 -4.24 11.69 -14.86
CA LEU A 149 -4.02 10.42 -15.56
C LEU A 149 -2.92 9.60 -14.90
N ASP A 150 -1.80 10.22 -14.56
CA ASP A 150 -0.69 9.58 -13.88
C ASP A 150 -1.09 9.06 -12.49
N SER A 151 -1.90 9.84 -11.78
CA SER A 151 -2.45 9.44 -10.49
C SER A 151 -3.30 8.18 -10.60
N ILE A 152 -4.21 8.13 -11.56
CA ILE A 152 -5.06 6.95 -11.79
C ILE A 152 -4.20 5.76 -12.23
N ALA A 153 -3.26 5.97 -13.17
CA ALA A 153 -2.36 4.92 -13.65
C ALA A 153 -1.54 4.30 -12.51
N LEU A 154 -0.93 5.13 -11.65
CA LEU A 154 -0.17 4.65 -10.49
C LEU A 154 -1.06 3.93 -9.47
N GLN A 155 -2.29 4.39 -9.28
CA GLN A 155 -3.22 3.70 -8.40
C GLN A 155 -3.60 2.31 -8.95
N ILE A 156 -3.83 2.18 -10.25
CA ILE A 156 -4.18 0.90 -10.90
C ILE A 156 -2.97 -0.03 -10.92
N ASN A 157 -1.86 0.41 -11.49
CA ASN A 157 -0.70 -0.43 -11.74
C ASN A 157 0.15 -0.63 -10.49
N GLY A 158 0.17 0.34 -9.56
CA GLY A 158 1.05 0.36 -8.41
C GLY A 158 2.53 0.39 -8.80
N CYS A 159 3.42 0.07 -7.88
CA CYS A 159 4.86 0.00 -8.11
C CYS A 159 5.47 -1.20 -7.40
N GLY A 160 6.42 -1.86 -8.04
CA GLY A 160 7.14 -3.00 -7.48
C GLY A 160 6.33 -4.30 -7.46
N GLY A 161 6.88 -5.29 -6.78
CA GLY A 161 6.31 -6.64 -6.68
C GLY A 161 5.35 -6.85 -5.52
N LYS A 162 4.77 -8.06 -5.46
CA LYS A 162 3.93 -8.54 -4.35
C LYS A 162 2.63 -7.74 -4.12
N GLY A 163 2.01 -7.23 -5.19
CA GLY A 163 0.75 -6.47 -5.13
C GLY A 163 -0.40 -7.22 -4.44
N LYS A 164 -0.48 -8.54 -4.60
CA LYS A 164 -1.45 -9.42 -3.92
C LYS A 164 -1.13 -9.66 -2.43
N MET A 165 -0.02 -9.14 -1.93
CA MET A 165 0.43 -9.26 -0.53
C MET A 165 0.46 -7.90 0.18
N GLY A 166 -0.19 -6.89 -0.37
CA GLY A 166 -0.28 -5.56 0.22
C GLY A 166 0.87 -4.62 -0.13
N CYS A 167 1.73 -4.98 -1.09
CA CYS A 167 2.83 -4.13 -1.52
C CYS A 167 2.48 -3.32 -2.77
N GLY A 168 3.04 -2.11 -2.89
CA GLY A 168 2.85 -1.25 -4.05
C GLY A 168 1.41 -0.74 -4.26
N PHE A 169 0.60 -0.72 -3.20
CA PHE A 169 -0.75 -0.18 -3.23
C PHE A 169 -0.71 1.30 -2.87
N PHE A 170 -0.88 2.15 -3.87
CA PHE A 170 -0.89 3.61 -3.69
C PHE A 170 -2.30 4.12 -3.42
N SER A 171 -2.45 5.00 -2.45
CA SER A 171 -3.71 5.66 -2.10
C SER A 171 -3.49 7.16 -1.93
N PRO A 172 -4.50 7.99 -2.15
CA PRO A 172 -4.45 9.40 -1.78
C PRO A 172 -4.01 9.58 -0.33
N VAL A 173 -3.19 10.58 -0.08
CA VAL A 173 -2.81 10.98 1.27
C VAL A 173 -3.99 11.74 1.88
N SER A 174 -4.43 11.34 3.06
CA SER A 174 -5.48 12.09 3.76
C SER A 174 -4.95 13.44 4.26
N SER A 175 -5.82 14.42 4.40
CA SER A 175 -5.46 15.73 4.97
C SER A 175 -4.86 15.61 6.39
N LEU A 176 -5.29 14.62 7.15
CA LEU A 176 -4.75 14.31 8.48
C LEU A 176 -3.31 13.76 8.44
N ASP A 177 -2.95 13.04 7.38
CA ASP A 177 -1.58 12.53 7.20
C ASP A 177 -0.62 13.65 6.75
N LEU A 178 -1.11 14.69 6.06
CA LEU A 178 -0.33 15.84 5.66
C LEU A 178 -0.01 16.76 6.87
N GLN A 179 -0.97 17.01 7.74
CA GLN A 179 -0.80 17.86 8.93
C GLN A 179 0.19 17.28 9.94
N LYS A 180 0.28 15.95 10.08
CA LYS A 180 1.30 15.30 10.92
C LYS A 180 2.72 15.54 10.42
N ASN A 181 2.92 15.58 9.11
CA ASN A 181 4.26 15.82 8.53
C ASN A 181 4.67 17.31 8.56
N GLU A 182 3.71 18.25 8.63
CA GLU A 182 3.99 19.68 8.74
C GLU A 182 4.23 20.10 10.19
N GLY A 183 3.48 19.55 11.14
CA GLY A 183 3.68 19.81 12.57
C GLY A 183 5.04 19.36 13.12
N ASP A 184 5.58 18.25 12.58
CA ASP A 184 6.92 17.78 12.95
C ASP A 184 8.04 18.71 12.41
N LYS A 185 7.82 19.39 11.29
CA LYS A 185 8.79 20.36 10.72
C LYS A 185 8.80 21.70 11.46
N GLU A 186 7.66 22.18 11.94
CA GLU A 186 7.59 23.44 12.67
C GLU A 186 8.21 23.34 14.08
N GLN A 187 8.21 22.15 14.70
CA GLN A 187 8.88 21.94 15.98
C GLN A 187 10.40 21.88 15.89
N GLU A 188 10.97 21.46 14.75
CA GLU A 188 12.43 21.48 14.54
C GLU A 188 12.96 22.92 14.35
N PHE A 189 12.20 23.83 13.75
CA PHE A 189 12.61 25.22 13.55
C PHE A 189 12.43 26.13 14.80
N SER A 190 11.64 25.67 15.78
CA SER A 190 11.42 26.44 17.02
C SER A 190 12.43 26.11 18.13
N ASN A 191 13.28 25.11 17.95
CA ASN A 191 14.28 24.67 18.92
C ASN A 191 15.74 24.83 18.43
N ALA A 192 15.96 25.66 17.40
CA ALA A 192 17.30 25.97 16.87
C ALA A 192 17.72 27.41 17.24
#